data_bcdf8533e329e1b0a529ab715ee99316
#
_entry.id   bcdf8533e329e1b0a529ab715ee99316
#
_cell.length_a   1.000
_cell.length_b   1.000
_cell.length_c   1.000
_cell.angle_alpha   90.00
_cell.angle_beta   90.00
_cell.angle_gamma   90.00
#
_symmetry.space_group_name_H-M   'P 1'
#
loop_
_entity.id
_entity.type
_entity.pdbx_description
1 polymer ?
#
loop_
_entity_poly.entity_id
_entity_poly.type
_entity_poly.pdbx_seq_one_letter_code
_entity_poly.pdbx_strand_id
1 'polypeptide(L)'
;MKKTFLKLTALLGLFLLPFTAFAEEPIQSLNKMSQAMRDLNYEIAFVQTTPTNMDSFRYRHIKQGQKVYAQLVTLDGEQQEIIQRGNLVSYFQPGSRAFTINSGEIVDALPAVIRTDFSKLSQNYDFIKLGKDRIAGRFVDTIRIVPKDDFRYQYLVFLDEENGLLLRGDMLDREGKLLDQFRVVTLYIDDRLRGLTDYLNKVSVPPLLSEGKQESSLSINWKTDWLPQGFDLIRQIKM
;
A
#
# COMPACT_ATOMS: atom_id res chain seq x y z
N MET A 1 -52.05 -68.73 8.46
CA MET A 1 -51.63 -67.74 7.43
C MET A 1 -50.94 -66.62 8.11
N LYS A 2 -49.61 -66.63 8.11
CA LYS A 2 -48.77 -65.58 8.80
C LYS A 2 -48.38 -64.53 7.76
N LYS A 3 -48.77 -63.24 7.99
CA LYS A 3 -48.34 -62.09 7.17
C LYS A 3 -47.13 -61.47 7.81
N THR A 4 -45.97 -61.59 7.15
CA THR A 4 -44.71 -60.99 7.53
C THR A 4 -44.68 -59.52 7.06
N PHE A 5 -44.63 -58.56 7.99
CA PHE A 5 -44.45 -57.16 7.67
C PHE A 5 -42.93 -56.89 7.53
N LEU A 6 -42.49 -56.58 6.32
CA LEU A 6 -41.11 -56.14 6.02
C LEU A 6 -41.00 -54.62 6.34
N LYS A 7 -40.27 -54.26 7.40
CA LYS A 7 -39.98 -52.86 7.73
C LYS A 7 -38.80 -52.41 6.87
N LEU A 8 -39.07 -51.57 5.89
CA LEU A 8 -38.07 -50.89 5.06
C LEU A 8 -37.55 -49.65 5.84
N THR A 9 -36.41 -49.78 6.49
CA THR A 9 -35.72 -48.65 7.16
C THR A 9 -34.89 -47.91 6.12
N ALA A 10 -35.38 -46.78 5.63
CA ALA A 10 -34.61 -45.86 4.78
C ALA A 10 -33.55 -45.15 5.63
N LEU A 11 -32.28 -45.54 5.48
CA LEU A 11 -31.12 -44.91 6.09
C LEU A 11 -30.79 -43.64 5.27
N LEU A 12 -31.27 -42.48 5.73
CA LEU A 12 -30.98 -41.18 5.15
C LEU A 12 -29.55 -40.79 5.58
N GLY A 13 -28.55 -41.17 4.79
CA GLY A 13 -27.17 -40.76 4.96
C GLY A 13 -27.01 -39.28 4.64
N LEU A 14 -27.03 -38.43 5.67
CA LEU A 14 -26.70 -37.02 5.57
C LEU A 14 -25.19 -36.88 5.26
N PHE A 15 -24.84 -36.68 3.99
CA PHE A 15 -23.49 -36.41 3.52
C PHE A 15 -23.09 -34.98 4.01
N LEU A 16 -22.50 -34.91 5.20
CA LEU A 16 -21.79 -33.73 5.67
C LEU A 16 -20.49 -33.58 4.85
N LEU A 17 -20.60 -32.91 3.69
CA LEU A 17 -19.39 -32.45 2.99
C LEU A 17 -18.69 -31.40 3.89
N PRO A 18 -17.43 -31.63 4.26
CA PRO A 18 -16.69 -30.56 4.92
C PRO A 18 -16.54 -29.40 3.92
N PHE A 19 -17.21 -28.28 4.17
CA PHE A 19 -16.88 -27.01 3.55
C PHE A 19 -15.48 -26.66 4.04
N THR A 20 -14.45 -27.07 3.31
CA THR A 20 -13.11 -26.50 3.45
C THR A 20 -13.20 -25.05 2.93
N ALA A 21 -13.43 -24.13 3.83
CA ALA A 21 -13.20 -22.72 3.55
C ALA A 21 -11.70 -22.60 3.22
N PHE A 22 -11.38 -22.48 1.93
CA PHE A 22 -10.02 -22.12 1.52
C PHE A 22 -9.76 -20.71 2.05
N ALA A 23 -9.07 -20.60 3.19
CA ALA A 23 -8.55 -19.35 3.64
C ALA A 23 -7.52 -18.88 2.59
N GLU A 24 -7.74 -17.71 2.02
CA GLU A 24 -6.78 -17.11 1.08
C GLU A 24 -5.43 -16.99 1.77
N GLU A 25 -4.35 -17.46 1.11
CA GLU A 25 -3.00 -17.38 1.63
C GLU A 25 -2.61 -15.90 1.85
N PRO A 26 -2.00 -15.53 2.98
CA PRO A 26 -1.69 -14.13 3.30
C PRO A 26 -0.91 -13.40 2.21
N ILE A 27 0.02 -14.08 1.54
CA ILE A 27 0.81 -13.52 0.44
C ILE A 27 -0.09 -13.16 -0.75
N GLN A 28 -1.10 -13.97 -1.05
CA GLN A 28 -2.05 -13.69 -2.14
C GLN A 28 -2.87 -12.45 -1.83
N SER A 29 -3.38 -12.32 -0.60
CA SER A 29 -4.10 -11.13 -0.14
C SER A 29 -3.22 -9.87 -0.23
N LEU A 30 -1.95 -9.95 0.14
CA LEU A 30 -0.99 -8.84 0.05
C LEU A 30 -0.67 -8.45 -1.39
N ASN A 31 -0.48 -9.42 -2.28
CA ASN A 31 -0.26 -9.12 -3.71
C ASN A 31 -1.51 -8.54 -4.36
N LYS A 32 -2.70 -9.01 -3.97
CA LYS A 32 -4.00 -8.43 -4.38
C LYS A 32 -4.16 -6.98 -3.90
N MET A 33 -3.74 -6.68 -2.67
CA MET A 33 -3.66 -5.30 -2.18
C MET A 33 -2.80 -4.43 -3.08
N SER A 34 -1.57 -4.84 -3.37
CA SER A 34 -0.66 -4.08 -4.24
C SER A 34 -1.24 -3.88 -5.65
N GLN A 35 -2.00 -4.85 -6.16
CA GLN A 35 -2.71 -4.73 -7.43
C GLN A 35 -3.89 -3.77 -7.32
N ALA A 36 -4.73 -3.88 -6.28
CA ALA A 36 -5.88 -3.00 -6.07
C ALA A 36 -5.47 -1.54 -5.95
N MET A 37 -4.40 -1.24 -5.21
CA MET A 37 -3.85 0.11 -5.06
C MET A 37 -3.39 0.72 -6.40
N ARG A 38 -2.97 -0.10 -7.38
CA ARG A 38 -2.53 0.35 -8.71
C ARG A 38 -3.65 0.39 -9.75
N ASP A 39 -4.69 -0.42 -9.60
CA ASP A 39 -5.65 -0.66 -10.67
C ASP A 39 -7.01 -0.02 -10.43
N LEU A 40 -7.40 0.18 -9.17
CA LEU A 40 -8.70 0.78 -8.85
C LEU A 40 -8.68 2.30 -8.96
N ASN A 41 -9.86 2.86 -9.22
CA ASN A 41 -10.11 4.29 -9.12
C ASN A 41 -10.68 4.58 -7.73
N TYR A 42 -9.99 5.39 -6.93
CA TYR A 42 -10.40 5.66 -5.55
C TYR A 42 -9.93 7.02 -5.05
N GLU A 43 -10.66 7.53 -4.07
CA GLU A 43 -10.26 8.66 -3.24
C GLU A 43 -10.21 8.20 -1.78
N ILE A 44 -9.13 8.52 -1.09
CA ILE A 44 -8.97 8.32 0.34
C ILE A 44 -8.60 9.64 1.01
N ALA A 45 -9.18 9.90 2.18
CA ALA A 45 -8.58 10.78 3.17
C ALA A 45 -7.93 9.91 4.24
N PHE A 46 -6.70 10.23 4.61
CA PHE A 46 -5.92 9.43 5.56
C PHE A 46 -5.06 10.31 6.46
N VAL A 47 -4.67 9.73 7.57
CA VAL A 47 -3.72 10.32 8.52
C VAL A 47 -2.46 9.49 8.51
N GLN A 48 -1.31 10.15 8.46
CA GLN A 48 0.00 9.57 8.72
C GLN A 48 0.47 10.03 10.09
N THR A 49 0.84 9.09 10.95
CA THR A 49 1.29 9.36 12.31
C THR A 49 2.67 8.76 12.53
N THR A 50 3.61 9.57 12.97
CA THR A 50 4.92 9.16 13.47
C THR A 50 5.02 9.48 14.97
N PRO A 51 6.06 9.07 15.69
CA PRO A 51 6.22 9.41 17.11
C PRO A 51 6.24 10.92 17.42
N THR A 52 6.54 11.75 16.43
CA THR A 52 6.73 13.20 16.58
C THR A 52 5.76 14.04 15.78
N ASN A 53 5.03 13.46 14.83
CA ASN A 53 4.18 14.20 13.91
C ASN A 53 2.90 13.44 13.52
N MET A 54 1.86 14.20 13.16
CA MET A 54 0.62 13.68 12.62
C MET A 54 0.12 14.65 11.54
N ASP A 55 0.06 14.14 10.31
CA ASP A 55 -0.38 14.88 9.14
C ASP A 55 -1.57 14.21 8.48
N SER A 56 -2.46 14.99 7.88
CA SER A 56 -3.60 14.48 7.15
C SER A 56 -3.54 14.83 5.67
N PHE A 57 -4.01 13.90 4.85
CA PHE A 57 -3.89 13.95 3.40
C PHE A 57 -5.17 13.50 2.71
N ARG A 58 -5.37 13.97 1.48
CA ARG A 58 -6.30 13.39 0.52
C ARG A 58 -5.52 12.90 -0.68
N TYR A 59 -5.72 11.64 -1.01
CA TYR A 59 -5.14 11.02 -2.20
C TYR A 59 -6.23 10.54 -3.14
N ARG A 60 -6.10 10.84 -4.41
CA ARG A 60 -6.98 10.44 -5.49
C ARG A 60 -6.19 9.68 -6.54
N HIS A 61 -6.70 8.57 -6.98
CA HIS A 61 -6.06 7.71 -7.96
C HIS A 61 -7.04 7.31 -9.05
N ILE A 62 -6.65 7.50 -10.31
CA ILE A 62 -7.41 7.08 -11.48
C ILE A 62 -6.47 6.38 -12.44
N LYS A 63 -6.86 5.19 -12.89
CA LYS A 63 -6.22 4.47 -13.98
C LYS A 63 -7.07 4.54 -15.24
N GLN A 64 -6.51 5.09 -16.32
CA GLN A 64 -7.12 5.10 -17.64
C GLN A 64 -6.23 4.36 -18.63
N GLY A 65 -6.60 3.12 -18.96
CA GLY A 65 -5.75 2.22 -19.73
C GLY A 65 -4.43 1.96 -19.04
N GLN A 66 -3.32 2.34 -19.66
CA GLN A 66 -1.98 2.22 -19.08
C GLN A 66 -1.51 3.49 -18.34
N LYS A 67 -2.28 4.55 -18.36
CA LYS A 67 -1.90 5.84 -17.78
C LYS A 67 -2.55 6.03 -16.42
N VAL A 68 -1.73 6.36 -15.43
CA VAL A 68 -2.17 6.71 -14.08
C VAL A 68 -2.23 8.23 -13.95
N TYR A 69 -3.32 8.71 -13.35
CA TYR A 69 -3.49 10.07 -12.88
C TYR A 69 -3.69 10.01 -11.36
N ALA A 70 -2.91 10.77 -10.62
CA ALA A 70 -3.09 10.83 -9.18
C ALA A 70 -2.86 12.25 -8.66
N GLN A 71 -3.42 12.52 -7.50
CA GLN A 71 -3.28 13.76 -6.77
C GLN A 71 -3.15 13.48 -5.28
N LEU A 72 -2.15 14.04 -4.66
CA LEU A 72 -1.99 14.08 -3.21
C LEU A 72 -2.04 15.53 -2.74
N VAL A 73 -2.87 15.82 -1.74
CA VAL A 73 -3.01 17.16 -1.15
C VAL A 73 -2.93 17.05 0.36
N THR A 74 -2.16 17.91 1.02
CA THR A 74 -2.21 18.09 2.48
C THR A 74 -3.55 18.70 2.89
N LEU A 75 -4.13 18.25 4.00
CA LEU A 75 -5.39 18.76 4.54
C LEU A 75 -5.21 19.68 5.74
N ASP A 76 -4.03 19.70 6.32
CA ASP A 76 -3.61 20.58 7.42
C ASP A 76 -2.25 21.20 7.11
N GLY A 77 -1.89 22.25 7.87
CA GLY A 77 -0.67 23.01 7.67
C GLY A 77 -0.62 23.79 6.35
N GLU A 78 0.59 23.92 5.77
CA GLU A 78 0.78 24.54 4.47
C GLU A 78 0.25 23.63 3.36
N GLN A 79 -0.59 24.18 2.49
CA GLN A 79 -1.18 23.42 1.40
C GLN A 79 -0.11 23.00 0.39
N GLN A 80 0.13 21.70 0.28
CA GLN A 80 0.97 21.11 -0.75
C GLN A 80 0.11 20.27 -1.68
N GLU A 81 0.44 20.30 -2.96
CA GLU A 81 -0.22 19.48 -3.97
C GLU A 81 0.84 18.75 -4.80
N ILE A 82 0.68 17.44 -4.95
CA ILE A 82 1.50 16.60 -5.81
C ILE A 82 0.58 15.99 -6.87
N ILE A 83 0.94 16.15 -8.14
CA ILE A 83 0.14 15.69 -9.28
C ILE A 83 0.94 14.69 -10.11
N GLN A 84 0.38 13.50 -10.30
CA GLN A 84 0.91 12.51 -11.24
C GLN A 84 0.12 12.49 -12.54
N ARG A 85 0.84 12.43 -13.67
CA ARG A 85 0.33 12.26 -15.03
C ARG A 85 1.18 11.25 -15.80
N GLY A 86 0.83 9.97 -15.68
CA GLY A 86 1.69 8.88 -16.15
C GLY A 86 3.01 8.87 -15.39
N ASN A 87 4.13 9.01 -16.08
CA ASN A 87 5.47 8.99 -15.47
C ASN A 87 5.89 10.33 -14.84
N LEU A 88 5.15 11.41 -15.10
CA LEU A 88 5.50 12.74 -14.60
C LEU A 88 4.81 13.00 -13.26
N VAL A 89 5.59 13.37 -12.26
CA VAL A 89 5.12 13.78 -10.93
C VAL A 89 5.55 15.22 -10.66
N SER A 90 4.57 16.12 -10.52
CA SER A 90 4.77 17.55 -10.33
C SER A 90 4.47 17.95 -8.89
N TYR A 91 5.34 18.74 -8.29
CA TYR A 91 5.27 19.20 -6.91
C TYR A 91 4.97 20.69 -6.86
N PHE A 92 3.97 21.05 -6.08
CA PHE A 92 3.52 22.42 -5.85
C PHE A 92 3.52 22.68 -4.34
N GLN A 93 4.38 23.58 -3.89
CA GLN A 93 4.51 23.98 -2.49
C GLN A 93 4.52 25.50 -2.38
N PRO A 94 3.83 26.09 -1.39
CA PRO A 94 3.93 27.52 -1.12
C PRO A 94 5.38 27.93 -0.84
N GLY A 95 5.78 29.09 -1.34
CA GLY A 95 7.13 29.62 -1.11
C GLY A 95 8.27 28.93 -1.87
N SER A 96 7.99 27.85 -2.61
CA SER A 96 8.96 27.12 -3.42
C SER A 96 8.60 27.15 -4.90
N ARG A 97 9.62 27.08 -5.77
CA ARG A 97 9.38 26.94 -7.22
C ARG A 97 8.89 25.53 -7.50
N ALA A 98 7.72 25.43 -8.16
CA ALA A 98 7.19 24.16 -8.59
C ALA A 98 8.15 23.44 -9.56
N PHE A 99 8.24 22.11 -9.46
CA PHE A 99 9.09 21.27 -10.31
C PHE A 99 8.43 19.93 -10.62
N THR A 100 8.94 19.25 -11.61
CA THR A 100 8.48 17.92 -12.04
C THR A 100 9.64 16.94 -12.01
N ILE A 101 9.38 15.69 -11.61
CA ILE A 101 10.30 14.56 -11.72
C ILE A 101 9.69 13.45 -12.60
N ASN A 102 10.53 12.59 -13.15
CA ASN A 102 10.12 11.41 -13.88
C ASN A 102 10.28 10.18 -12.97
N SER A 103 9.30 9.94 -12.10
CA SER A 103 9.34 8.83 -11.13
C SER A 103 8.29 7.74 -11.39
N GLY A 104 7.23 8.06 -12.15
CA GLY A 104 6.17 7.11 -12.45
C GLY A 104 5.13 6.91 -11.35
N GLU A 105 5.37 7.39 -10.12
CA GLU A 105 4.42 7.29 -9.00
C GLU A 105 4.68 8.36 -7.93
N ILE A 106 3.62 8.70 -7.18
CA ILE A 106 3.71 9.50 -5.95
C ILE A 106 4.12 8.55 -4.83
N VAL A 107 5.29 8.84 -4.21
CA VAL A 107 5.83 8.05 -3.09
C VAL A 107 5.63 8.73 -1.74
N ASP A 108 5.33 10.03 -1.75
CA ASP A 108 5.17 10.85 -0.57
C ASP A 108 3.95 10.42 0.24
N ALA A 109 4.07 10.39 1.55
CA ALA A 109 3.01 10.06 2.51
C ALA A 109 2.31 8.69 2.30
N LEU A 110 2.61 7.96 1.23
CA LEU A 110 2.05 6.63 0.96
C LEU A 110 3.01 5.55 1.46
N PRO A 111 2.52 4.54 2.20
CA PRO A 111 3.39 3.51 2.77
C PRO A 111 4.03 2.64 1.69
N ALA A 112 5.33 2.34 1.81
CA ALA A 112 6.08 1.54 0.84
C ALA A 112 5.48 0.14 0.62
N VAL A 113 4.76 -0.39 1.61
CA VAL A 113 4.11 -1.69 1.58
C VAL A 113 3.13 -1.85 0.41
N ILE A 114 2.49 -0.77 -0.08
CA ILE A 114 1.54 -0.85 -1.21
C ILE A 114 2.21 -1.14 -2.55
N ARG A 115 3.52 -0.96 -2.66
CA ARG A 115 4.33 -1.15 -3.88
C ARG A 115 5.18 -2.41 -3.85
N THR A 116 5.05 -3.19 -2.79
CA THR A 116 5.90 -4.35 -2.50
C THR A 116 5.42 -5.59 -3.27
N ASP A 117 6.36 -6.34 -3.86
CA ASP A 117 6.15 -7.70 -4.36
C ASP A 117 6.42 -8.69 -3.23
N PHE A 118 5.36 -9.13 -2.57
CA PHE A 118 5.47 -10.01 -1.39
C PHE A 118 5.95 -11.41 -1.71
N SER A 119 5.81 -11.85 -2.97
CA SER A 119 6.30 -13.17 -3.40
C SER A 119 7.82 -13.27 -3.27
N LYS A 120 8.54 -12.16 -3.46
CA LYS A 120 10.00 -12.07 -3.31
C LYS A 120 10.46 -12.00 -1.86
N LEU A 121 9.55 -11.63 -0.95
CA LEU A 121 9.89 -11.42 0.47
C LEU A 121 9.72 -12.67 1.34
N SER A 122 9.16 -13.76 0.83
CA SER A 122 8.88 -14.99 1.59
C SER A 122 10.12 -15.63 2.22
N GLN A 123 11.31 -15.37 1.69
CA GLN A 123 12.57 -15.83 2.28
C GLN A 123 12.95 -15.05 3.54
N ASN A 124 12.54 -13.77 3.61
CA ASN A 124 12.96 -12.85 4.67
C ASN A 124 11.85 -12.54 5.69
N TYR A 125 10.60 -12.88 5.39
CA TYR A 125 9.44 -12.58 6.23
C TYR A 125 8.50 -13.77 6.34
N ASP A 126 7.85 -13.87 7.49
CA ASP A 126 6.66 -14.69 7.71
C ASP A 126 5.41 -13.81 7.62
N PHE A 127 4.34 -14.36 7.04
CA PHE A 127 3.07 -13.69 6.83
C PHE A 127 1.98 -14.41 7.63
N ILE A 128 1.40 -13.73 8.61
CA ILE A 128 0.49 -14.33 9.57
C ILE A 128 -0.86 -13.62 9.49
N LYS A 129 -1.93 -14.35 9.11
CA LYS A 129 -3.29 -13.84 9.17
C LYS A 129 -3.75 -13.82 10.64
N LEU A 130 -4.13 -12.63 11.16
CA LEU A 130 -4.55 -12.46 12.55
C LEU A 130 -6.07 -12.52 12.72
N GLY A 131 -6.84 -12.28 11.65
CA GLY A 131 -8.29 -12.25 11.72
C GLY A 131 -8.87 -10.97 11.13
N LYS A 132 -10.07 -10.58 11.61
CA LYS A 132 -10.85 -9.47 11.09
C LYS A 132 -10.90 -8.32 12.07
N ASP A 133 -10.98 -7.09 11.54
CA ASP A 133 -11.14 -5.85 12.28
C ASP A 133 -12.04 -4.90 11.48
N ARG A 134 -12.18 -3.65 11.93
CA ARG A 134 -12.97 -2.61 11.29
C ARG A 134 -12.22 -1.29 11.21
N ILE A 135 -12.00 -0.78 9.99
CA ILE A 135 -11.35 0.50 9.71
C ILE A 135 -12.25 1.35 8.81
N ALA A 136 -12.40 2.63 9.12
CA ALA A 136 -13.24 3.57 8.34
C ALA A 136 -14.67 3.04 8.08
N GLY A 137 -15.22 2.28 9.03
CA GLY A 137 -16.55 1.68 8.91
C GLY A 137 -16.61 0.40 8.07
N ARG A 138 -15.49 -0.11 7.55
CA ARG A 138 -15.39 -1.26 6.64
C ARG A 138 -14.72 -2.45 7.33
N PHE A 139 -15.14 -3.66 6.99
CA PHE A 139 -14.47 -4.86 7.47
C PHE A 139 -13.14 -5.05 6.76
N VAL A 140 -12.13 -5.47 7.50
CA VAL A 140 -10.77 -5.68 7.03
C VAL A 140 -10.21 -7.02 7.49
N ASP A 141 -9.43 -7.66 6.64
CA ASP A 141 -8.53 -8.74 7.02
C ASP A 141 -7.20 -8.15 7.55
N THR A 142 -6.74 -8.67 8.68
CA THR A 142 -5.49 -8.22 9.31
C THR A 142 -4.38 -9.22 9.07
N ILE A 143 -3.24 -8.75 8.57
CA ILE A 143 -2.05 -9.56 8.31
C ILE A 143 -0.85 -8.92 9.01
N ARG A 144 -0.12 -9.75 9.76
CA ARG A 144 1.17 -9.38 10.36
C ARG A 144 2.30 -9.90 9.48
N ILE A 145 3.27 -9.03 9.18
CA ILE A 145 4.47 -9.32 8.40
C ILE A 145 5.64 -9.25 9.35
N VAL A 146 6.25 -10.41 9.65
CA VAL A 146 7.28 -10.57 10.69
C VAL A 146 8.60 -10.91 10.03
N PRO A 147 9.67 -10.12 10.24
CA PRO A 147 10.98 -10.45 9.70
C PRO A 147 11.56 -11.71 10.37
N LYS A 148 12.33 -12.47 9.59
CA LYS A 148 13.06 -13.67 10.05
C LYS A 148 14.44 -13.33 10.63
N ASP A 149 14.80 -12.05 10.61
CA ASP A 149 16.08 -11.52 11.08
C ASP A 149 15.90 -10.28 11.96
N ASP A 150 17.03 -9.73 12.42
CA ASP A 150 17.08 -8.59 13.35
C ASP A 150 17.31 -7.24 12.66
N PHE A 151 17.27 -7.18 11.33
CA PHE A 151 17.65 -5.98 10.57
C PHE A 151 16.46 -5.29 9.93
N ARG A 152 15.26 -5.91 9.97
CA ARG A 152 14.06 -5.45 9.29
C ARG A 152 12.96 -5.09 10.29
N TYR A 153 12.08 -4.19 9.86
CA TYR A 153 10.89 -3.80 10.61
C TYR A 153 9.75 -4.82 10.44
N GLN A 154 8.87 -4.87 11.42
CA GLN A 154 7.60 -5.57 11.34
C GLN A 154 6.53 -4.66 10.74
N TYR A 155 5.51 -5.27 10.12
CA TYR A 155 4.35 -4.52 9.64
C TYR A 155 3.06 -5.20 10.08
N LEU A 156 2.04 -4.38 10.33
CA LEU A 156 0.67 -4.81 10.53
C LEU A 156 -0.19 -4.10 9.49
N VAL A 157 -0.85 -4.86 8.62
CA VAL A 157 -1.63 -4.33 7.52
C VAL A 157 -3.07 -4.78 7.60
N PHE A 158 -3.99 -3.87 7.26
CA PHE A 158 -5.43 -4.04 7.34
C PHE A 158 -6.02 -3.80 5.94
N LEU A 159 -6.51 -4.86 5.33
CA LEU A 159 -6.94 -4.90 3.94
C LEU A 159 -8.46 -4.94 3.87
N ASP A 160 -9.07 -4.05 3.08
CA ASP A 160 -10.51 -4.05 2.85
C ASP A 160 -10.98 -5.38 2.25
N GLU A 161 -11.97 -6.02 2.86
CA GLU A 161 -12.50 -7.32 2.39
C GLU A 161 -13.16 -7.24 1.02
N GLU A 162 -13.77 -6.10 0.65
CA GLU A 162 -14.49 -5.97 -0.62
C GLU A 162 -13.56 -5.78 -1.81
N ASN A 163 -12.51 -4.96 -1.67
CA ASN A 163 -11.69 -4.52 -2.80
C ASN A 163 -10.18 -4.72 -2.61
N GLY A 164 -9.74 -5.11 -1.42
CA GLY A 164 -8.34 -5.38 -1.11
C GLY A 164 -7.49 -4.13 -0.84
N LEU A 165 -8.04 -2.92 -0.87
CA LEU A 165 -7.27 -1.70 -0.60
C LEU A 165 -6.71 -1.71 0.84
N LEU A 166 -5.50 -1.14 1.00
CA LEU A 166 -4.92 -0.92 2.31
C LEU A 166 -5.68 0.20 3.04
N LEU A 167 -6.30 -0.11 4.18
CA LEU A 167 -6.99 0.89 5.01
C LEU A 167 -6.18 1.30 6.26
N ARG A 168 -5.24 0.48 6.69
CA ARG A 168 -4.25 0.83 7.71
C ARG A 168 -2.98 0.02 7.50
N GLY A 169 -1.83 0.68 7.70
CA GLY A 169 -0.52 0.06 7.71
C GLY A 169 0.30 0.62 8.86
N ASP A 170 0.74 -0.23 9.77
CA ASP A 170 1.62 0.12 10.88
C ASP A 170 3.01 -0.44 10.62
N MET A 171 4.03 0.39 10.72
CA MET A 171 5.43 -0.03 10.77
C MET A 171 5.88 -0.04 12.22
N LEU A 172 6.40 -1.16 12.66
CA LEU A 172 6.81 -1.40 14.05
C LEU A 172 8.30 -1.72 14.11
N ASP A 173 8.96 -1.28 15.18
CA ASP A 173 10.31 -1.74 15.50
C ASP A 173 10.29 -3.20 16.00
N ARG A 174 11.44 -3.69 16.42
CA ARG A 174 11.61 -5.07 16.90
C ARG A 174 10.86 -5.35 18.19
N GLU A 175 10.75 -4.35 19.05
CA GLU A 175 10.04 -4.39 20.33
C GLU A 175 8.53 -4.22 20.17
N GLY A 176 8.04 -3.97 18.94
CA GLY A 176 6.64 -3.75 18.62
C GLY A 176 6.16 -2.32 18.84
N LYS A 177 7.07 -1.37 19.02
CA LYS A 177 6.76 0.06 19.14
C LYS A 177 6.42 0.64 17.77
N LEU A 178 5.38 1.45 17.70
CA LEU A 178 4.95 2.12 16.47
C LEU A 178 5.97 3.16 16.01
N LEU A 179 6.43 3.03 14.77
CA LEU A 179 7.34 3.97 14.10
C LEU A 179 6.61 4.85 13.09
N ASP A 180 5.67 4.25 12.34
CA ASP A 180 4.87 4.95 11.34
C ASP A 180 3.51 4.26 11.23
N GLN A 181 2.45 5.04 11.08
CA GLN A 181 1.10 4.55 10.83
C GLN A 181 0.46 5.35 9.71
N PHE A 182 0.03 4.65 8.68
CA PHE A 182 -0.93 5.12 7.68
C PHE A 182 -2.32 4.63 8.07
N ARG A 183 -3.33 5.52 8.12
CA ARG A 183 -4.70 5.15 8.49
C ARG A 183 -5.72 5.92 7.66
N VAL A 184 -6.51 5.20 6.87
CA VAL A 184 -7.62 5.75 6.11
C VAL A 184 -8.77 6.13 7.05
N VAL A 185 -9.31 7.32 6.83
CA VAL A 185 -10.49 7.86 7.54
C VAL A 185 -11.74 7.75 6.67
N THR A 186 -11.60 8.03 5.36
CA THR A 186 -12.69 7.87 4.38
C THR A 186 -12.17 7.21 3.12
N LEU A 187 -13.01 6.37 2.50
CA LEU A 187 -12.75 5.72 1.22
C LEU A 187 -13.95 5.91 0.30
N TYR A 188 -13.70 6.35 -0.92
CA TYR A 188 -14.66 6.39 -2.04
C TYR A 188 -14.07 5.66 -3.24
N ILE A 189 -14.89 4.83 -3.91
CA ILE A 189 -14.48 4.09 -5.11
C ILE A 189 -15.31 4.58 -6.29
N ASP A 190 -14.65 4.78 -7.43
CA ASP A 190 -15.15 5.10 -8.77
C ASP A 190 -15.75 6.49 -9.00
N ASP A 191 -17.05 6.68 -8.87
CA ASP A 191 -17.81 7.72 -9.59
C ASP A 191 -17.50 9.19 -9.23
N ARG A 192 -16.97 9.43 -8.05
CA ARG A 192 -16.65 10.80 -7.58
C ARG A 192 -15.43 11.40 -8.24
N LEU A 193 -14.65 10.59 -8.95
CA LEU A 193 -13.41 11.01 -9.60
C LEU A 193 -13.61 11.53 -11.02
N ARG A 194 -14.87 11.51 -11.54
CA ARG A 194 -15.20 12.08 -12.83
C ARG A 194 -14.82 13.56 -12.86
N GLY A 195 -14.05 13.96 -13.87
CA GLY A 195 -13.55 15.33 -14.01
C GLY A 195 -12.20 15.60 -13.33
N LEU A 196 -11.67 14.69 -12.49
CA LEU A 196 -10.33 14.86 -11.92
C LEU A 196 -9.26 14.87 -13.02
N THR A 197 -9.32 13.96 -13.98
CA THR A 197 -8.38 13.93 -15.11
C THR A 197 -8.41 15.20 -15.94
N ASP A 198 -9.61 15.80 -16.14
CA ASP A 198 -9.74 17.08 -16.85
C ASP A 198 -9.09 18.22 -16.06
N TYR A 199 -9.28 18.23 -14.75
CA TYR A 199 -8.61 19.18 -13.86
C TYR A 199 -7.09 18.99 -13.94
N LEU A 200 -6.59 17.77 -13.72
CA LEU A 200 -5.17 17.50 -13.71
C LEU A 200 -4.49 17.81 -15.05
N ASN A 201 -5.18 17.61 -16.18
CA ASN A 201 -4.64 17.95 -17.50
C ASN A 201 -4.60 19.46 -17.77
N LYS A 202 -5.42 20.27 -17.09
CA LYS A 202 -5.43 21.74 -17.22
C LYS A 202 -4.32 22.41 -16.39
N VAL A 203 -3.85 21.77 -15.32
CA VAL A 203 -2.74 22.29 -14.52
C VAL A 203 -1.46 22.26 -15.36
N SER A 204 -0.76 23.40 -15.45
CA SER A 204 0.51 23.47 -16.19
C SER A 204 1.56 22.53 -15.58
N VAL A 205 2.36 21.89 -16.44
CA VAL A 205 3.48 21.02 -16.00
C VAL A 205 4.67 21.92 -15.69
N PRO A 206 5.15 21.96 -14.43
CA PRO A 206 6.37 22.66 -14.10
C PRO A 206 7.59 22.08 -14.81
N PRO A 207 8.71 22.84 -14.90
CA PRO A 207 9.94 22.35 -15.48
C PRO A 207 10.39 21.03 -14.83
N LEU A 208 10.92 20.11 -15.66
CA LEU A 208 11.60 18.92 -15.15
C LEU A 208 12.79 19.35 -14.30
N LEU A 209 12.88 18.76 -13.12
CA LEU A 209 14.08 18.85 -12.32
C LEU A 209 15.17 18.08 -13.06
N SER A 210 16.08 18.80 -13.73
CA SER A 210 17.26 18.18 -14.32
C SER A 210 18.07 17.58 -13.16
N GLU A 211 18.47 16.32 -13.30
CA GLU A 211 19.55 15.78 -12.49
C GLU A 211 20.77 16.66 -12.77
N GLY A 212 20.95 17.69 -11.94
CA GLY A 212 22.14 18.53 -12.03
C GLY A 212 23.33 17.59 -11.93
N LYS A 213 24.30 17.71 -12.85
CA LYS A 213 25.62 17.18 -12.60
C LYS A 213 26.11 17.86 -11.34
N GLN A 214 25.88 17.22 -10.21
CA GLN A 214 26.52 17.60 -8.98
C GLN A 214 28.02 17.29 -9.16
N GLU A 215 28.78 18.25 -9.67
CA GLU A 215 30.22 18.25 -9.54
C GLU A 215 30.51 18.45 -8.06
N SER A 216 30.42 17.37 -7.30
CA SER A 216 30.89 17.38 -5.93
C SER A 216 32.42 17.30 -5.95
N SER A 217 33.05 18.40 -5.58
CA SER A 217 34.51 18.52 -5.39
C SER A 217 35.05 17.77 -4.17
N LEU A 218 34.19 17.10 -3.42
CA LEU A 218 34.56 16.31 -2.25
C LEU A 218 34.46 14.82 -2.60
N SER A 219 35.57 14.19 -2.92
CA SER A 219 35.65 12.73 -3.03
C SER A 219 35.80 12.11 -1.65
N ILE A 220 34.71 11.84 -0.97
CA ILE A 220 34.73 11.04 0.23
C ILE A 220 34.75 9.57 -0.21
N ASN A 221 35.85 8.88 0.06
CA ASN A 221 35.99 7.43 -0.23
C ASN A 221 35.25 6.61 0.85
N TRP A 222 33.93 6.68 0.83
CA TRP A 222 33.12 5.78 1.64
C TRP A 222 32.98 4.44 0.92
N LYS A 223 33.23 3.36 1.63
CA LYS A 223 33.05 2.00 1.15
C LYS A 223 32.13 1.28 2.13
N THR A 224 31.13 0.59 1.61
CA THR A 224 30.30 -0.30 2.42
C THR A 224 31.08 -1.59 2.63
N ASP A 225 31.55 -1.84 3.85
CA ASP A 225 32.31 -3.04 4.17
C ASP A 225 31.43 -4.25 4.50
N TRP A 226 30.17 -4.00 4.88
CA TRP A 226 29.24 -5.05 5.27
C TRP A 226 27.79 -4.64 4.97
N LEU A 227 26.99 -5.62 4.54
CA LEU A 227 25.55 -5.52 4.39
C LEU A 227 24.89 -6.73 5.09
N PRO A 228 23.73 -6.55 5.76
CA PRO A 228 22.97 -7.69 6.28
C PRO A 228 22.58 -8.64 5.14
N GLN A 229 22.40 -9.93 5.48
CA GLN A 229 21.96 -10.91 4.48
C GLN A 229 20.62 -10.52 3.85
N GLY A 230 20.57 -10.60 2.51
CA GLY A 230 19.39 -10.23 1.73
C GLY A 230 19.19 -8.71 1.56
N PHE A 231 20.23 -7.90 1.81
CA PHE A 231 20.30 -6.51 1.41
C PHE A 231 21.29 -6.36 0.26
N ASP A 232 20.88 -5.65 -0.79
CA ASP A 232 21.71 -5.36 -1.95
C ASP A 232 21.98 -3.85 -2.05
N LEU A 233 23.18 -3.51 -2.50
CA LEU A 233 23.54 -2.12 -2.78
C LEU A 233 22.80 -1.64 -4.03
N ILE A 234 21.75 -0.84 -3.88
CA ILE A 234 20.96 -0.34 -5.00
C ILE A 234 21.67 0.80 -5.72
N ARG A 235 22.34 1.69 -4.99
CA ARG A 235 23.00 2.87 -5.57
C ARG A 235 24.14 3.35 -4.67
N GLN A 236 25.24 3.70 -5.28
CA GLN A 236 26.34 4.44 -4.64
C GLN A 236 26.55 5.76 -5.38
N ILE A 237 26.41 6.87 -4.67
CA ILE A 237 26.67 8.21 -5.20
C ILE A 237 28.04 8.63 -4.65
N LYS A 238 28.98 8.94 -5.54
CA LYS A 238 30.20 9.65 -5.14
C LYS A 238 29.83 11.12 -5.01
N MET A 239 29.83 11.61 -3.80
CA MET A 239 29.71 13.04 -3.52
C MET A 239 31.05 13.74 -3.69
#